data_22bd791d70c0d6673e92ae5a7f5293f4
#
_entry.id   22bd791d70c0d6673e92ae5a7f5293f4
#
_cell.length_a   1.000
_cell.length_b   1.000
_cell.length_c   1.000
_cell.angle_alpha   90.00
_cell.angle_beta   90.00
_cell.angle_gamma   90.00
#
_symmetry.space_group_name_H-M   'P 1'
#
loop_
_entity.id
_entity.type
_entity.pdbx_description
1 polymer ?
#
loop_
_entity_poly.entity_id
_entity_poly.type
_entity_poly.pdbx_seq_one_letter_code
_entity_poly.pdbx_strand_id
1 'polypeptide(L)' 'MAASKDTLIKRFESTAETYEKKGKREWAYAKNNYGGEHYAKARDAFERAKRNREKAQRLKDE' A
#
# COMPACT_ATOMS: atom_id res chain seq x y z
N MET A 1 5.56 20.07 -16.46
CA MET A 1 4.96 19.06 -17.32
C MET A 1 4.19 18.03 -16.50
N ALA A 2 3.03 17.62 -16.98
CA ALA A 2 2.28 16.57 -16.32
C ALA A 2 3.06 15.23 -16.43
N ALA A 3 3.01 14.43 -15.39
CA ALA A 3 3.63 13.11 -15.42
C ALA A 3 2.92 12.23 -16.45
N SER A 4 3.68 11.40 -17.17
CA SER A 4 3.09 10.46 -18.10
C SER A 4 2.25 9.43 -17.36
N LYS A 5 1.34 8.79 -18.08
CA LYS A 5 0.50 7.70 -17.54
C LYS A 5 1.38 6.59 -16.96
N ASP A 6 2.41 6.19 -17.68
CA ASP A 6 3.34 5.15 -17.21
C ASP A 6 4.04 5.54 -15.91
N THR A 7 4.44 6.80 -15.78
CA THR A 7 5.06 7.31 -14.56
C THR A 7 4.08 7.25 -13.39
N LEU A 8 2.82 7.64 -13.60
CA LEU A 8 1.79 7.58 -12.57
C LEU A 8 1.52 6.15 -12.13
N ILE A 9 1.43 5.22 -13.07
CA ILE A 9 1.22 3.80 -12.76
C ILE A 9 2.36 3.29 -11.88
N LYS A 10 3.61 3.57 -12.26
CA LYS A 10 4.77 3.15 -11.48
C LYS A 10 4.77 3.74 -10.08
N ARG A 11 4.39 5.02 -9.95
CA ARG A 11 4.29 5.67 -8.62
C ARG A 11 3.25 5.00 -7.73
N PHE A 12 2.08 4.71 -8.27
CA PHE A 12 1.04 4.04 -7.50
C PHE A 12 1.46 2.62 -7.10
N GLU A 13 2.08 1.89 -8.01
CA GLU A 13 2.58 0.54 -7.71
C GLU A 13 3.68 0.56 -6.66
N SER A 14 4.62 1.50 -6.76
CA SER A 14 5.69 1.66 -5.78
C SER A 14 5.15 2.02 -4.40
N THR A 15 4.19 2.95 -4.35
CA THR A 15 3.55 3.35 -3.10
C THR A 15 2.81 2.17 -2.48
N ALA A 16 2.11 1.38 -3.30
CA ALA A 16 1.41 0.20 -2.83
C ALA A 16 2.38 -0.82 -2.22
N GLU A 17 3.51 -1.03 -2.86
CA GLU A 17 4.54 -1.94 -2.34
C GLU A 17 5.09 -1.48 -0.99
N THR A 18 5.33 -0.18 -0.86
CA THR A 18 5.81 0.42 0.40
C THR A 18 4.81 0.18 1.53
N TYR A 19 3.53 0.41 1.30
CA TYR A 19 2.50 0.19 2.31
C TYR A 19 2.31 -1.29 2.61
N GLU A 20 2.46 -2.15 1.61
CA GLU A 20 2.37 -3.59 1.82
C GLU A 20 3.48 -4.10 2.75
N LYS A 21 4.70 -3.62 2.55
CA LYS A 21 5.83 -3.94 3.43
C LYS A 21 5.59 -3.43 4.85
N LYS A 22 5.07 -2.21 4.96
CA LYS A 22 4.72 -1.63 6.25
C LYS A 22 3.65 -2.45 6.96
N GLY A 23 2.62 -2.86 6.22
CA GLY A 23 1.55 -3.69 6.76
C GLY A 23 2.07 -5.02 7.29
N LYS A 24 2.93 -5.69 6.55
CA LYS A 24 3.54 -6.95 6.97
C LYS A 24 4.36 -6.79 8.25
N ARG A 25 5.11 -5.70 8.35
CA ARG A 25 5.91 -5.41 9.54
C ARG A 25 5.03 -5.16 10.76
N GLU A 26 4.01 -4.34 10.61
CA GLU A 26 3.08 -4.07 11.71
C GLU A 26 2.33 -5.33 12.14
N TRP A 27 1.96 -6.17 11.19
CA TRP A 27 1.32 -7.45 11.46
C TRP A 27 2.24 -8.36 12.29
N ALA A 28 3.53 -8.40 11.95
CA ALA A 28 4.51 -9.18 12.70
C ALA A 28 4.64 -8.68 14.14
N TYR A 29 4.66 -7.36 14.33
CA TYR A 29 4.68 -6.80 15.69
C TYR A 29 3.43 -7.18 16.47
N ALA A 30 2.27 -7.11 15.85
CA ALA A 30 1.01 -7.48 16.49
C ALA A 30 1.01 -8.95 16.93
N LYS A 31 1.51 -9.83 16.09
CA LYS A 31 1.63 -11.27 16.41
C LYS A 31 2.54 -11.54 17.61
N ASN A 32 3.54 -10.69 17.81
CA ASN A 32 4.49 -10.82 18.90
C ASN A 32 4.04 -10.10 20.19
N ASN A 33 2.76 -9.78 20.29
CA ASN A 33 2.15 -9.16 21.46
C ASN A 33 2.64 -7.74 21.78
N TYR A 34 3.01 -6.98 20.75
CA TYR A 34 3.40 -5.57 20.93
C TYR A 34 2.19 -4.61 20.97
N GLY A 35 0.99 -5.16 21.07
CA GLY A 35 -0.23 -4.39 21.24
C GLY A 35 -1.20 -4.49 20.06
N GLY A 36 -2.49 -4.41 20.37
CA GLY A 36 -3.56 -4.51 19.36
C GLY A 36 -3.58 -3.38 18.35
N GLU A 37 -2.99 -2.23 18.71
CA GLU A 37 -2.91 -1.09 17.79
C GLU A 37 -2.09 -1.39 16.53
N HIS A 38 -1.15 -2.34 16.60
CA HIS A 38 -0.38 -2.74 15.42
C HIS A 38 -1.24 -3.47 14.39
N TYR A 39 -2.30 -4.17 14.81
CA TYR A 39 -3.26 -4.76 13.87
C TYR A 39 -4.01 -3.68 13.10
N ALA A 40 -4.42 -2.61 13.78
CA ALA A 40 -5.10 -1.49 13.13
C ALA A 40 -4.16 -0.81 12.13
N LYS A 41 -2.90 -0.60 12.49
CA LYS A 41 -1.89 -0.02 11.60
C LYS A 41 -1.63 -0.91 10.39
N ALA A 42 -1.56 -2.23 10.60
CA ALA A 42 -1.38 -3.18 9.50
C ALA A 42 -2.55 -3.12 8.53
N ARG A 43 -3.78 -3.13 9.05
CA ARG A 43 -4.99 -3.05 8.23
C ARG A 43 -4.99 -1.77 7.40
N ASP A 44 -4.70 -0.63 8.03
CA ASP A 44 -4.67 0.66 7.35
C ASP A 44 -3.64 0.66 6.22
N ALA A 45 -2.43 0.13 6.49
CA ALA A 45 -1.38 0.05 5.50
C ALA A 45 -1.80 -0.85 4.32
N PHE A 46 -2.41 -2.00 4.58
CA PHE A 46 -2.88 -2.89 3.52
C PHE A 46 -4.01 -2.26 2.69
N GLU A 47 -4.91 -1.51 3.32
CA GLU A 47 -5.95 -0.78 2.59
C GLU A 47 -5.35 0.27 1.67
N ARG A 48 -4.36 1.00 2.14
CA ARG A 48 -3.67 2.00 1.32
C ARG A 48 -2.95 1.35 0.15
N ALA A 49 -2.32 0.22 0.37
CA ALA A 49 -1.69 -0.56 -0.70
C ALA A 49 -2.72 -0.97 -1.75
N LYS A 50 -3.86 -1.48 -1.30
CA LYS A 50 -4.95 -1.89 -2.20
C LYS A 50 -5.46 -0.72 -3.04
N ARG A 51 -5.72 0.43 -2.41
CA ARG A 51 -6.21 1.62 -3.11
C ARG A 51 -5.22 2.10 -4.17
N ASN A 52 -3.94 2.09 -3.85
CA ASN A 52 -2.93 2.50 -4.82
C ASN A 52 -2.83 1.52 -5.99
N ARG A 53 -2.97 0.23 -5.74
CA ARG A 53 -3.01 -0.77 -6.82
C ARG A 53 -4.23 -0.62 -7.70
N GLU A 54 -5.38 -0.32 -7.11
CA GLU A 54 -6.60 -0.06 -7.86
C GLU A 54 -6.44 1.17 -8.76
N LYS A 55 -5.82 2.23 -8.26
CA LYS A 55 -5.55 3.42 -9.06
C LYS A 55 -4.62 3.10 -10.22
N ALA A 56 -3.57 2.32 -9.99
CA ALA A 56 -2.67 1.91 -11.05
C ALA A 56 -3.42 1.06 -12.10
N GLN A 57 -4.27 0.15 -11.65
CA GLN A 57 -5.04 -0.71 -12.54
C GLN A 57 -6.01 0.09 -13.39
N ARG A 58 -6.69 1.07 -12.81
CA ARG A 58 -7.59 1.95 -13.57
C ARG A 58 -6.86 2.66 -14.69
N LEU A 59 -5.66 3.17 -14.41
CA LEU A 59 -4.84 3.83 -15.41
C LEU A 59 -4.42 2.87 -16.53
N LYS A 60 -4.11 1.62 -16.18
CA LYS A 60 -3.77 0.60 -17.18
C LYS A 60 -4.96 0.28 -18.09
N ASP A 61 -6.16 0.31 -17.53
CA ASP A 61 -7.40 -0.04 -18.25
C ASP A 61 -7.92 1.09 -19.14
N GLU A 62 -7.39 2.29 -18.98
CA GLU A 62 -7.73 3.40 -19.88
C GLU A 62 -7.08 3.21 -21.28
#